data_ffb92a11cd69e374a4df90ce1a13d5cd
#
_entry.id   ffb92a11cd69e374a4df90ce1a13d5cd
#
_cell.length_a   1.000
_cell.length_b   1.000
_cell.length_c   1.000
_cell.angle_alpha   90.00
_cell.angle_beta   90.00
_cell.angle_gamma   90.00
#
_symmetry.space_group_name_H-M   'P 1'
#
loop_
_entity.id
_entity.type
_entity.pdbx_description
1 polymer ?
#
loop_
_entity_poly.entity_id
_entity_poly.type
_entity_poly.pdbx_seq_one_letter_code
_entity_poly.pdbx_strand_id
1 'polypeptide(L)'
;MLVIALLPSVLQAQDFTDKDTLRYVDGMHYRLINWAFDRTLKSRIPLEFYGNVRPTLWDRASCTSGKAIRFATNSRAVAVRYNLLTNMHMMHMADTGIKGTDLYIWDKDTESWQFVNCNRPVRIDNDIRPRQDSIQSKVYVDRLDGKMHEYMIYLPLYDGVRWIEIGVDSSAVIMQPMMDSPREGKKFVFYGTSILQGGCACRPGMVATSIIQRDLDVECVNLGFSGEGKMDSCMAQAMATIPDVAAYILDPIPNCTKDMCDTVTYGFVNILRTLRPEVPIFMVEGQMYSYAKYSGFYSEYLPAKNNEYHKNYLKLKADNPNNLYYITCKDLYGPNNEGTVDGIHLTDIGFWWYAQKLEPYLRAVLDGTPIPQEPGVNDPR
;
A
#
# COMPACT_ATOMS: atom_id res chain seq x y z
N MET A 1 28.18 -34.68 41.97
CA MET A 1 26.94 -34.99 41.18
C MET A 1 26.75 -33.89 40.17
N LEU A 2 27.14 -34.12 38.93
CA LEU A 2 27.07 -33.13 37.84
C LEU A 2 25.75 -33.36 37.12
N VAL A 3 24.85 -32.37 37.24
CA VAL A 3 23.57 -32.40 36.49
C VAL A 3 23.83 -31.82 35.12
N ILE A 4 23.91 -32.68 34.10
CA ILE A 4 23.93 -32.25 32.69
C ILE A 4 22.50 -31.92 32.29
N ALA A 5 22.17 -30.64 32.16
CA ALA A 5 20.93 -30.19 31.56
C ALA A 5 21.00 -30.43 30.05
N LEU A 6 20.27 -31.42 29.55
CA LEU A 6 19.98 -31.60 28.13
C LEU A 6 19.07 -30.47 27.66
N LEU A 7 19.65 -29.50 26.96
CA LEU A 7 18.87 -28.54 26.17
C LEU A 7 18.17 -29.32 25.04
N PRO A 8 16.85 -29.13 24.84
CA PRO A 8 16.20 -29.72 23.69
C PRO A 8 16.80 -29.10 22.43
N SER A 9 17.36 -29.95 21.58
CA SER A 9 17.73 -29.58 20.23
C SER A 9 16.49 -29.05 19.53
N VAL A 10 16.47 -27.76 19.19
CA VAL A 10 15.49 -27.19 18.26
C VAL A 10 15.69 -27.96 16.94
N LEU A 11 14.85 -28.94 16.70
CA LEU A 11 14.71 -29.53 15.37
C LEU A 11 14.35 -28.37 14.44
N GLN A 12 15.30 -27.93 13.62
CA GLN A 12 14.98 -27.19 12.42
C GLN A 12 13.98 -28.04 11.66
N ALA A 13 12.74 -27.55 11.55
CA ALA A 13 11.74 -28.16 10.70
C ALA A 13 12.33 -28.19 9.28
N GLN A 14 12.83 -29.33 8.87
CA GLN A 14 13.12 -29.58 7.47
C GLN A 14 11.82 -29.34 6.71
N ASP A 15 11.88 -28.53 5.64
CA ASP A 15 10.78 -28.32 4.70
C ASP A 15 10.39 -29.69 4.08
N PHE A 16 9.48 -30.39 4.74
CA PHE A 16 8.90 -31.64 4.26
C PHE A 16 7.65 -31.38 3.42
N THR A 17 7.73 -30.51 2.46
CA THR A 17 6.83 -30.56 1.31
C THR A 17 7.63 -31.09 0.15
N ASP A 18 7.21 -32.24 -0.32
CA ASP A 18 7.66 -32.76 -1.60
C ASP A 18 7.26 -31.73 -2.66
N LYS A 19 8.22 -30.88 -3.09
CA LYS A 19 8.00 -29.81 -4.06
C LYS A 19 7.41 -30.34 -5.37
N ASP A 20 7.51 -31.65 -5.58
CA ASP A 20 7.01 -32.37 -6.75
C ASP A 20 5.48 -32.62 -6.70
N THR A 21 4.83 -32.38 -5.56
CA THR A 21 3.37 -32.59 -5.39
C THR A 21 2.53 -31.31 -5.58
N LEU A 22 3.13 -30.13 -5.67
CA LEU A 22 2.40 -28.89 -5.89
C LEU A 22 2.21 -28.61 -7.39
N ARG A 23 0.97 -28.30 -7.77
CA ARG A 23 0.68 -27.67 -9.06
C ARG A 23 0.60 -26.17 -8.90
N TYR A 24 1.05 -25.44 -9.90
CA TYR A 24 1.03 -23.99 -9.95
C TYR A 24 0.02 -23.50 -10.98
N VAL A 25 -0.75 -22.48 -10.62
CA VAL A 25 -1.77 -21.86 -11.46
C VAL A 25 -1.54 -20.36 -11.53
N ASP A 26 -1.88 -19.73 -12.65
CA ASP A 26 -1.72 -18.29 -12.84
C ASP A 26 -2.58 -17.53 -11.83
N GLY A 27 -1.92 -16.72 -10.97
CA GLY A 27 -2.58 -15.91 -9.95
C GLY A 27 -3.51 -14.84 -10.54
N MET A 28 -3.24 -14.39 -11.77
CA MET A 28 -4.05 -13.37 -12.45
C MET A 28 -5.44 -13.86 -12.86
N HIS A 29 -5.70 -15.16 -12.81
CA HIS A 29 -7.03 -15.73 -13.07
C HIS A 29 -8.00 -15.54 -11.90
N TYR A 30 -7.50 -15.20 -10.70
CA TYR A 30 -8.31 -15.02 -9.49
C TYR A 30 -8.72 -13.56 -9.28
N ARG A 31 -9.44 -13.29 -8.19
CA ARG A 31 -9.95 -11.95 -7.90
C ARG A 31 -8.81 -10.99 -7.57
N LEU A 32 -8.65 -9.99 -8.43
CA LEU A 32 -7.70 -8.91 -8.24
C LEU A 32 -8.33 -7.81 -7.39
N ILE A 33 -7.62 -7.34 -6.36
CA ILE A 33 -8.07 -6.32 -5.43
C ILE A 33 -7.11 -5.13 -5.47
N ASN A 34 -7.66 -3.91 -5.34
CA ASN A 34 -6.92 -2.65 -5.36
C ASN A 34 -6.32 -2.31 -6.74
N TRP A 35 -6.87 -2.89 -7.83
CA TRP A 35 -6.52 -2.49 -9.19
C TRP A 35 -7.36 -1.27 -9.61
N ALA A 36 -6.68 -0.23 -10.11
CA ALA A 36 -7.34 1.01 -10.53
C ALA A 36 -7.70 1.02 -12.02
N PHE A 37 -6.78 0.53 -12.84
CA PHE A 37 -6.82 0.63 -14.31
C PHE A 37 -6.76 -0.77 -14.93
N ASP A 38 -5.94 -0.93 -15.97
CA ASP A 38 -5.80 -2.22 -16.65
C ASP A 38 -5.50 -3.38 -15.69
N ARG A 39 -6.09 -4.55 -15.96
CA ARG A 39 -5.81 -5.79 -15.22
C ARG A 39 -4.43 -6.34 -15.61
N THR A 40 -3.38 -5.60 -15.25
CA THR A 40 -2.00 -5.93 -15.59
C THR A 40 -1.07 -5.77 -14.41
N LEU A 41 -0.03 -6.57 -14.37
CA LEU A 41 1.07 -6.40 -13.40
C LEU A 41 2.05 -5.30 -13.82
N LYS A 42 1.98 -4.79 -15.07
CA LYS A 42 2.98 -3.89 -15.64
C LYS A 42 2.99 -2.49 -15.01
N SER A 43 1.82 -1.99 -14.56
CA SER A 43 1.72 -0.62 -14.06
C SER A 43 0.56 -0.45 -13.08
N ARG A 44 0.66 0.58 -12.22
CA ARG A 44 -0.43 1.10 -11.37
C ARG A 44 -1.12 2.33 -11.95
N ILE A 45 -0.64 2.81 -13.11
CA ILE A 45 -1.24 3.90 -13.90
C ILE A 45 -1.56 3.39 -15.30
N PRO A 46 -2.40 4.11 -16.08
CA PRO A 46 -2.77 3.69 -17.43
C PRO A 46 -1.57 3.39 -18.33
N LEU A 47 -1.65 2.35 -19.16
CA LEU A 47 -0.51 1.93 -20.00
C LEU A 47 -0.13 2.96 -21.06
N GLU A 48 -1.08 3.78 -21.53
CA GLU A 48 -0.85 4.89 -22.45
C GLU A 48 0.02 6.01 -21.88
N PHE A 49 0.28 6.01 -20.57
CA PHE A 49 1.21 6.95 -19.93
C PHE A 49 2.67 6.59 -20.16
N TYR A 50 2.95 5.38 -20.66
CA TYR A 50 4.31 5.01 -21.04
C TYR A 50 4.89 5.97 -22.07
N GLY A 51 6.04 6.55 -21.77
CA GLY A 51 6.69 7.58 -22.59
C GLY A 51 6.06 8.98 -22.53
N ASN A 52 4.88 9.13 -21.88
CA ASN A 52 4.17 10.41 -21.76
C ASN A 52 4.24 11.03 -20.36
N VAL A 53 4.81 10.32 -19.39
CA VAL A 53 5.11 10.82 -18.03
C VAL A 53 6.61 10.77 -17.79
N ARG A 54 7.07 11.38 -16.70
CA ARG A 54 8.48 11.28 -16.32
C ARG A 54 8.91 9.80 -16.21
N PRO A 55 10.08 9.41 -16.74
CA PRO A 55 10.57 8.03 -16.64
C PRO A 55 10.58 7.49 -15.21
N THR A 56 10.99 8.32 -14.25
CA THR A 56 11.00 7.96 -12.82
C THR A 56 9.60 7.72 -12.26
N LEU A 57 8.59 8.46 -12.69
CA LEU A 57 7.20 8.20 -12.32
C LEU A 57 6.72 6.83 -12.88
N TRP A 58 7.06 6.54 -14.15
CA TRP A 58 6.73 5.25 -14.76
C TRP A 58 7.40 4.09 -14.02
N ASP A 59 8.70 4.24 -13.67
CA ASP A 59 9.43 3.21 -12.90
C ASP A 59 8.74 2.93 -11.54
N ARG A 60 8.29 3.98 -10.84
CA ARG A 60 7.54 3.80 -9.58
C ARG A 60 6.15 3.21 -9.82
N ALA A 61 5.49 3.59 -10.91
CA ALA A 61 4.20 3.04 -11.28
C ALA A 61 4.28 1.56 -11.66
N SER A 62 5.42 1.09 -12.14
CA SER A 62 5.67 -0.33 -12.47
C SER A 62 5.85 -1.23 -11.24
N CYS A 63 6.00 -0.67 -10.02
CA CYS A 63 5.91 -1.42 -8.78
C CYS A 63 4.46 -1.85 -8.50
N THR A 64 4.29 -2.97 -7.78
CA THR A 64 2.96 -3.56 -7.52
C THR A 64 2.32 -3.12 -6.20
N SER A 65 2.83 -2.08 -5.56
CA SER A 65 2.39 -1.62 -4.24
C SER A 65 0.86 -1.57 -4.08
N GLY A 66 0.37 -2.14 -3.00
CA GLY A 66 -1.05 -2.17 -2.63
C GLY A 66 -1.89 -3.22 -3.37
N LYS A 67 -1.42 -3.76 -4.50
CA LYS A 67 -2.15 -4.80 -5.25
C LYS A 67 -2.22 -6.10 -4.46
N ALA A 68 -3.36 -6.79 -4.53
CA ALA A 68 -3.55 -8.09 -3.92
C ALA A 68 -4.35 -9.04 -4.82
N ILE A 69 -4.21 -10.34 -4.55
CA ILE A 69 -4.93 -11.43 -5.24
C ILE A 69 -5.67 -12.24 -4.18
N ARG A 70 -6.98 -12.46 -4.37
CA ARG A 70 -7.81 -13.30 -3.52
C ARG A 70 -8.23 -14.57 -4.22
N PHE A 71 -8.25 -15.67 -3.46
CA PHE A 71 -8.69 -16.99 -3.92
C PHE A 71 -9.16 -17.83 -2.74
N ALA A 72 -9.84 -18.94 -3.03
CA ALA A 72 -10.19 -19.94 -2.04
C ALA A 72 -9.60 -21.30 -2.43
N THR A 73 -9.14 -22.08 -1.45
CA THR A 73 -8.63 -23.44 -1.69
C THR A 73 -8.79 -24.33 -0.47
N ASN A 74 -8.94 -25.64 -0.71
CA ASN A 74 -8.87 -26.69 0.30
C ASN A 74 -7.50 -27.41 0.34
N SER A 75 -6.49 -26.80 -0.23
CA SER A 75 -5.14 -27.33 -0.24
C SER A 75 -4.58 -27.45 1.17
N ARG A 76 -3.79 -28.50 1.41
CA ARG A 76 -3.03 -28.66 2.65
C ARG A 76 -1.74 -27.85 2.68
N ALA A 77 -1.35 -27.29 1.53
CA ALA A 77 -0.24 -26.37 1.42
C ALA A 77 -0.58 -25.21 0.47
N VAL A 78 -0.11 -24.00 0.82
CA VAL A 78 -0.24 -22.81 -0.04
C VAL A 78 1.15 -22.26 -0.31
N ALA A 79 1.49 -22.14 -1.59
CA ALA A 79 2.77 -21.64 -2.06
C ALA A 79 2.59 -20.50 -3.08
N VAL A 80 3.68 -19.80 -3.34
CA VAL A 80 3.77 -18.79 -4.40
C VAL A 80 5.07 -18.98 -5.16
N ARG A 81 5.05 -18.68 -6.46
CA ARG A 81 6.24 -18.34 -7.22
C ARG A 81 5.95 -17.15 -8.13
N TYR A 82 6.91 -16.27 -8.28
CA TYR A 82 6.75 -15.06 -9.07
C TYR A 82 8.10 -14.58 -9.60
N ASN A 83 8.07 -13.78 -10.67
CA ASN A 83 9.25 -13.20 -11.27
C ASN A 83 9.28 -11.70 -11.04
N LEU A 84 10.32 -11.21 -10.37
CA LEU A 84 10.53 -9.79 -10.09
C LEU A 84 10.91 -9.02 -11.36
N LEU A 85 10.51 -7.75 -11.42
CA LEU A 85 10.85 -6.86 -12.54
C LEU A 85 12.29 -6.38 -12.47
N THR A 86 12.76 -5.97 -11.28
CA THR A 86 14.06 -5.31 -11.09
C THR A 86 14.97 -6.00 -10.09
N ASN A 87 14.43 -6.77 -9.13
CA ASN A 87 15.12 -7.31 -7.97
C ASN A 87 15.84 -6.20 -7.16
N MET A 88 15.11 -5.11 -6.89
CA MET A 88 15.61 -3.93 -6.17
C MET A 88 16.04 -4.27 -4.74
N HIS A 89 16.98 -3.49 -4.21
CA HIS A 89 17.40 -3.50 -2.81
C HIS A 89 17.60 -2.06 -2.31
N MET A 90 17.27 -1.80 -1.05
CA MET A 90 17.51 -0.53 -0.36
C MET A 90 18.08 -0.79 1.03
N MET A 91 19.01 0.07 1.49
CA MET A 91 19.69 -0.13 2.78
C MET A 91 18.78 0.06 4.01
N HIS A 92 17.71 0.83 3.88
CA HIS A 92 16.83 1.24 4.98
C HIS A 92 15.46 0.55 4.97
N MET A 93 15.22 -0.36 4.02
CA MET A 93 13.98 -1.12 3.93
C MET A 93 14.26 -2.61 3.77
N ALA A 94 13.51 -3.45 4.46
CA ALA A 94 13.65 -4.89 4.37
C ALA A 94 13.26 -5.43 2.99
N ASP A 95 14.02 -6.39 2.46
CA ASP A 95 13.72 -7.05 1.19
C ASP A 95 12.34 -7.72 1.18
N THR A 96 11.83 -8.16 2.33
CA THR A 96 10.47 -8.67 2.50
C THR A 96 9.40 -7.62 2.17
N GLY A 97 9.65 -6.34 2.43
CA GLY A 97 8.77 -5.24 2.01
C GLY A 97 9.02 -4.81 0.57
N ILE A 98 10.29 -4.69 0.17
CA ILE A 98 10.66 -4.23 -1.18
C ILE A 98 10.09 -5.15 -2.25
N LYS A 99 10.35 -6.46 -2.14
CA LYS A 99 10.15 -7.47 -3.19
C LYS A 99 9.51 -8.78 -2.69
N GLY A 100 9.10 -8.83 -1.41
CA GLY A 100 8.36 -9.97 -0.85
C GLY A 100 6.87 -9.92 -1.15
N THR A 101 6.20 -11.01 -0.82
CA THR A 101 4.76 -11.18 -0.89
C THR A 101 4.24 -11.71 0.44
N ASP A 102 3.04 -11.30 0.85
CA ASP A 102 2.40 -11.71 2.11
C ASP A 102 1.19 -12.59 1.86
N LEU A 103 1.04 -13.65 2.64
CA LEU A 103 -0.18 -14.45 2.69
C LEU A 103 -1.00 -14.11 3.93
N TYR A 104 -2.28 -13.88 3.72
CA TYR A 104 -3.32 -13.76 4.73
C TYR A 104 -4.38 -14.85 4.53
N ILE A 105 -5.01 -15.30 5.63
CA ILE A 105 -6.15 -16.20 5.64
C ILE A 105 -7.32 -15.50 6.34
N TRP A 106 -8.54 -15.72 5.85
CA TRP A 106 -9.74 -15.28 6.55
C TRP A 106 -10.07 -16.23 7.69
N ASP A 107 -10.07 -15.70 8.89
CA ASP A 107 -10.51 -16.43 10.09
C ASP A 107 -11.99 -16.16 10.34
N LYS A 108 -12.80 -17.25 10.30
CA LYS A 108 -14.25 -17.18 10.48
C LYS A 108 -14.67 -16.92 11.93
N ASP A 109 -13.82 -17.27 12.89
CA ASP A 109 -14.14 -17.12 14.32
C ASP A 109 -13.94 -15.67 14.77
N THR A 110 -12.93 -14.99 14.21
CA THR A 110 -12.63 -13.57 14.50
C THR A 110 -13.18 -12.61 13.44
N GLU A 111 -13.76 -13.14 12.36
CA GLU A 111 -14.26 -12.38 11.21
C GLU A 111 -13.24 -11.35 10.70
N SER A 112 -11.98 -11.79 10.56
CA SER A 112 -10.87 -10.92 10.19
C SER A 112 -9.77 -11.63 9.40
N TRP A 113 -8.99 -10.85 8.65
CA TRP A 113 -7.82 -11.33 7.93
C TRP A 113 -6.65 -11.54 8.88
N GLN A 114 -6.18 -12.77 9.00
CA GLN A 114 -5.02 -13.14 9.82
C GLN A 114 -3.79 -13.31 8.95
N PHE A 115 -2.67 -12.74 9.38
CA PHE A 115 -1.38 -12.93 8.74
C PHE A 115 -0.89 -14.36 8.92
N VAL A 116 -0.47 -15.00 7.82
CA VAL A 116 0.06 -16.36 7.83
C VAL A 116 1.57 -16.35 7.74
N ASN A 117 2.11 -15.80 6.67
CA ASN A 117 3.56 -15.78 6.42
C ASN A 117 3.91 -14.79 5.30
N CYS A 118 5.20 -14.48 5.17
CA CYS A 118 5.71 -13.72 4.04
C CYS A 118 6.81 -14.51 3.29
N ASN A 119 6.96 -14.21 2.01
CA ASN A 119 8.14 -14.65 1.31
C ASN A 119 9.36 -13.83 1.79
N ARG A 120 10.47 -14.52 2.03
CA ARG A 120 11.78 -13.92 2.29
C ARG A 120 12.60 -14.03 1.00
N PRO A 121 12.59 -12.97 0.16
CA PRO A 121 13.25 -13.04 -1.14
C PRO A 121 14.73 -13.31 -1.00
N VAL A 122 15.25 -14.17 -1.87
CA VAL A 122 16.68 -14.43 -1.91
C VAL A 122 17.38 -13.25 -2.53
N ARG A 123 18.34 -12.66 -1.79
CA ARG A 123 19.23 -11.65 -2.32
C ARG A 123 20.22 -12.33 -3.25
N ILE A 124 20.22 -11.95 -4.51
CA ILE A 124 21.27 -12.35 -5.46
C ILE A 124 22.37 -11.29 -5.33
N ASP A 125 23.37 -11.59 -4.51
CA ASP A 125 24.56 -10.76 -4.43
C ASP A 125 25.34 -10.85 -5.74
N ASN A 126 25.65 -9.72 -6.29
CA ASN A 126 26.34 -9.43 -7.55
C ASN A 126 25.44 -9.28 -8.78
N ASP A 127 25.50 -8.10 -9.28
CA ASP A 127 24.92 -7.50 -10.48
C ASP A 127 25.36 -8.18 -11.82
N ILE A 128 25.78 -9.44 -11.78
CA ILE A 128 26.40 -10.14 -12.92
C ILE A 128 25.43 -11.10 -13.62
N ARG A 129 24.22 -11.34 -13.04
CA ARG A 129 23.27 -12.25 -13.68
C ARG A 129 22.20 -11.48 -14.47
N PRO A 130 21.82 -12.00 -15.66
CA PRO A 130 20.72 -11.43 -16.41
C PRO A 130 19.44 -11.38 -15.53
N ARG A 131 18.64 -10.34 -15.69
CA ARG A 131 17.35 -10.12 -15.00
C ARG A 131 16.35 -11.29 -15.12
N GLN A 132 16.68 -12.35 -15.84
CA GLN A 132 15.87 -13.56 -16.03
C GLN A 132 15.84 -14.48 -14.78
N ASP A 133 16.80 -14.36 -13.85
CA ASP A 133 16.89 -15.22 -12.66
C ASP A 133 16.22 -14.62 -11.41
N SER A 134 15.31 -13.68 -11.58
CA SER A 134 14.59 -13.02 -10.47
C SER A 134 13.36 -13.81 -9.98
N ILE A 135 13.31 -15.12 -10.23
CA ILE A 135 12.22 -15.99 -9.77
C ILE A 135 12.35 -16.23 -8.27
N GLN A 136 11.30 -15.90 -7.56
CA GLN A 136 11.14 -16.15 -6.14
C GLN A 136 10.11 -17.27 -5.94
N SER A 137 10.32 -18.12 -4.94
CA SER A 137 9.39 -19.20 -4.59
C SER A 137 9.35 -19.40 -3.08
N LYS A 138 8.16 -19.64 -2.54
CA LYS A 138 7.95 -19.91 -1.11
C LYS A 138 6.71 -20.77 -0.90
N VAL A 139 6.85 -21.83 -0.11
CA VAL A 139 5.72 -22.44 0.58
C VAL A 139 5.45 -21.61 1.81
N TYR A 140 4.29 -20.94 1.85
CA TYR A 140 3.91 -20.11 2.98
C TYR A 140 3.54 -20.95 4.20
N VAL A 141 2.74 -21.96 3.96
CA VAL A 141 2.19 -22.85 4.99
C VAL A 141 1.96 -24.24 4.39
N ASP A 142 2.13 -25.25 5.21
CA ASP A 142 1.83 -26.66 4.92
C ASP A 142 1.06 -27.31 6.06
N ARG A 143 0.60 -28.55 5.87
CA ARG A 143 -0.13 -29.36 6.85
C ARG A 143 -1.42 -28.71 7.34
N LEU A 144 -2.08 -27.92 6.46
CA LEU A 144 -3.40 -27.38 6.70
C LEU A 144 -4.44 -28.52 6.84
N ASP A 145 -5.62 -28.18 7.36
CA ASP A 145 -6.69 -29.12 7.67
C ASP A 145 -7.40 -29.74 6.45
N GLY A 146 -7.11 -29.23 5.25
CA GLY A 146 -7.74 -29.66 3.99
C GLY A 146 -9.16 -29.13 3.79
N LYS A 147 -9.62 -28.20 4.61
CA LYS A 147 -10.90 -27.51 4.42
C LYS A 147 -10.75 -26.32 3.49
N MET A 148 -11.88 -25.86 2.97
CA MET A 148 -11.92 -24.67 2.12
C MET A 148 -11.73 -23.40 2.96
N HIS A 149 -10.68 -22.65 2.66
CA HIS A 149 -10.36 -21.36 3.28
C HIS A 149 -10.18 -20.28 2.22
N GLU A 150 -10.41 -19.03 2.63
CA GLU A 150 -10.16 -17.83 1.83
C GLU A 150 -8.77 -17.29 2.10
N TYR A 151 -8.08 -16.92 1.04
CA TYR A 151 -6.71 -16.40 1.11
C TYR A 151 -6.57 -15.09 0.35
N MET A 152 -5.59 -14.28 0.78
CA MET A 152 -5.19 -13.05 0.10
C MET A 152 -3.67 -12.95 0.07
N ILE A 153 -3.10 -12.68 -1.12
CA ILE A 153 -1.67 -12.45 -1.31
C ILE A 153 -1.48 -10.99 -1.70
N TYR A 154 -0.77 -10.20 -0.87
CA TYR A 154 -0.28 -8.88 -1.24
C TYR A 154 1.02 -8.97 -2.02
N LEU A 155 1.18 -8.09 -3.01
CA LEU A 155 2.31 -8.02 -3.92
C LEU A 155 3.39 -7.03 -3.44
N PRO A 156 4.63 -7.12 -3.97
CA PRO A 156 5.76 -6.26 -3.60
C PRO A 156 5.46 -4.76 -3.62
N LEU A 157 6.06 -4.00 -2.68
CA LEU A 157 5.84 -2.55 -2.56
C LEU A 157 6.76 -1.73 -3.47
N TYR A 158 8.02 -2.16 -3.63
CA TYR A 158 9.05 -1.39 -4.35
C TYR A 158 9.66 -2.14 -5.54
N ASP A 159 9.09 -3.30 -5.90
CA ASP A 159 9.41 -4.00 -7.14
C ASP A 159 8.13 -4.28 -7.94
N GLY A 160 8.29 -4.50 -9.22
CA GLY A 160 7.25 -5.01 -10.09
C GLY A 160 7.28 -6.54 -10.16
N VAL A 161 6.19 -7.12 -10.64
CA VAL A 161 6.06 -8.55 -10.86
C VAL A 161 5.71 -8.81 -12.32
N ARG A 162 6.48 -9.65 -13.01
CA ARG A 162 6.23 -10.02 -14.42
C ARG A 162 5.12 -11.03 -14.55
N TRP A 163 5.10 -12.01 -13.66
CA TRP A 163 4.08 -13.04 -13.54
C TRP A 163 4.09 -13.58 -12.10
N ILE A 164 2.95 -14.12 -11.67
CA ILE A 164 2.77 -14.72 -10.35
C ILE A 164 1.88 -15.96 -10.46
N GLU A 165 2.26 -17.02 -9.78
CA GLU A 165 1.51 -18.28 -9.72
C GLU A 165 1.31 -18.70 -8.27
N ILE A 166 0.16 -19.29 -8.01
CA ILE A 166 -0.24 -19.85 -6.72
C ILE A 166 -0.04 -21.35 -6.76
N GLY A 167 0.72 -21.89 -5.81
CA GLY A 167 0.97 -23.32 -5.66
C GLY A 167 0.01 -23.95 -4.66
N VAL A 168 -0.64 -25.03 -5.06
CA VAL A 168 -1.56 -25.84 -4.24
C VAL A 168 -1.29 -27.32 -4.48
N ASP A 169 -1.74 -28.18 -3.56
CA ASP A 169 -1.66 -29.64 -3.78
C ASP A 169 -2.30 -30.02 -5.12
N SER A 170 -1.72 -31.01 -5.80
CA SER A 170 -2.18 -31.41 -7.14
C SER A 170 -3.65 -31.83 -7.17
N SER A 171 -4.16 -32.41 -6.08
CA SER A 171 -5.56 -32.85 -5.92
C SER A 171 -6.51 -31.79 -5.36
N ALA A 172 -5.97 -30.67 -4.86
CA ALA A 172 -6.79 -29.64 -4.23
C ALA A 172 -7.62 -28.84 -5.24
N VAL A 173 -8.78 -28.34 -4.79
CA VAL A 173 -9.57 -27.35 -5.51
C VAL A 173 -9.00 -25.98 -5.19
N ILE A 174 -8.80 -25.14 -6.22
CA ILE A 174 -8.56 -23.70 -6.08
C ILE A 174 -9.57 -22.97 -6.97
N MET A 175 -10.21 -21.93 -6.42
CA MET A 175 -11.32 -21.24 -7.07
C MET A 175 -11.36 -19.76 -6.72
N GLN A 176 -12.27 -19.01 -7.35
CA GLN A 176 -12.57 -17.64 -6.99
C GLN A 176 -12.98 -17.54 -5.51
N PRO A 177 -12.75 -16.38 -4.85
CA PRO A 177 -13.23 -16.16 -3.50
C PRO A 177 -14.73 -16.44 -3.39
N MET A 178 -15.15 -16.98 -2.25
CA MET A 178 -16.55 -17.26 -1.96
C MET A 178 -17.23 -16.11 -1.19
N MET A 179 -16.45 -15.24 -0.56
CA MET A 179 -16.96 -14.09 0.21
C MET A 179 -17.07 -12.85 -0.68
N ASP A 180 -18.15 -12.10 -0.50
CA ASP A 180 -18.40 -10.81 -1.17
C ASP A 180 -17.60 -9.66 -0.51
N SER A 181 -16.35 -9.91 -0.20
CA SER A 181 -15.41 -8.94 0.35
C SER A 181 -14.35 -8.61 -0.72
N PRO A 182 -13.80 -7.39 -0.77
CA PRO A 182 -14.21 -6.18 -0.04
C PRO A 182 -15.58 -5.66 -0.50
N ARG A 183 -16.17 -4.73 0.26
CA ARG A 183 -17.47 -4.08 -0.03
C ARG A 183 -17.54 -3.69 -1.51
N GLU A 184 -18.52 -4.23 -2.22
CA GLU A 184 -18.68 -3.98 -3.64
C GLU A 184 -18.98 -2.52 -3.95
N GLY A 185 -18.45 -2.04 -5.09
CA GLY A 185 -18.73 -0.72 -5.62
C GLY A 185 -18.21 0.43 -4.77
N LYS A 186 -17.16 0.23 -3.96
CA LYS A 186 -16.50 1.29 -3.20
C LYS A 186 -14.99 1.12 -3.19
N LYS A 187 -14.27 2.21 -3.50
CA LYS A 187 -12.80 2.25 -3.48
C LYS A 187 -12.31 3.54 -2.85
N PHE A 188 -11.30 3.45 -2.01
CA PHE A 188 -10.50 4.58 -1.62
C PHE A 188 -9.29 4.69 -2.54
N VAL A 189 -9.05 5.87 -3.09
CA VAL A 189 -7.91 6.14 -3.97
C VAL A 189 -6.92 7.04 -3.23
N PHE A 190 -5.75 6.49 -2.93
CA PHE A 190 -4.67 7.17 -2.24
C PHE A 190 -3.63 7.63 -3.23
N TYR A 191 -3.36 8.92 -3.28
CA TYR A 191 -2.31 9.51 -4.11
C TYR A 191 -1.26 10.21 -3.25
N GLY A 192 0.02 9.90 -3.48
CA GLY A 192 1.10 10.51 -2.70
C GLY A 192 2.49 9.99 -3.02
N THR A 193 3.29 9.86 -1.97
CA THR A 193 4.74 9.77 -2.04
C THR A 193 5.28 8.37 -1.74
N SER A 194 6.59 8.27 -1.38
CA SER A 194 7.23 7.04 -0.87
C SER A 194 6.51 6.48 0.35
N ILE A 195 5.92 7.33 1.18
CA ILE A 195 5.19 6.93 2.38
C ILE A 195 3.97 6.09 1.97
N LEU A 196 3.12 6.61 1.10
CA LEU A 196 1.97 5.83 0.59
C LEU A 196 2.40 4.63 -0.24
N GLN A 197 3.51 4.70 -1.00
CA GLN A 197 4.06 3.52 -1.69
C GLN A 197 4.45 2.41 -0.72
N GLY A 198 4.77 2.73 0.54
CA GLY A 198 5.04 1.77 1.59
C GLY A 198 6.50 1.71 2.07
N GLY A 199 7.25 2.78 1.89
CA GLY A 199 8.62 2.87 2.44
C GLY A 199 8.60 3.34 3.90
N CYS A 200 9.02 2.59 4.90
CA CYS A 200 9.75 1.33 4.92
C CYS A 200 8.97 0.21 5.65
N ALA A 201 7.80 -0.15 5.16
CA ALA A 201 7.07 -1.29 5.70
C ALA A 201 7.92 -2.56 5.63
N CYS A 202 7.91 -3.39 6.67
CA CYS A 202 8.69 -4.63 6.69
C CYS A 202 8.17 -5.68 5.70
N ARG A 203 6.91 -5.60 5.26
CA ARG A 203 6.23 -6.49 4.32
C ARG A 203 5.00 -5.79 3.70
N PRO A 204 4.48 -6.27 2.55
CA PRO A 204 3.42 -5.57 1.80
C PRO A 204 2.12 -5.31 2.57
N GLY A 205 1.69 -6.23 3.40
CA GLY A 205 0.47 -6.07 4.18
C GLY A 205 0.55 -5.04 5.30
N MET A 206 1.74 -4.45 5.56
CA MET A 206 1.92 -3.44 6.60
C MET A 206 1.87 -2.00 6.09
N VAL A 207 1.76 -1.76 4.78
CA VAL A 207 1.49 -0.40 4.30
C VAL A 207 0.09 0.06 4.71
N ALA A 208 -0.08 1.33 5.01
CA ALA A 208 -1.34 1.87 5.52
C ALA A 208 -2.57 1.52 4.65
N THR A 209 -2.43 1.56 3.33
CA THR A 209 -3.52 1.18 2.41
C THR A 209 -3.93 -0.29 2.55
N SER A 210 -2.98 -1.19 2.83
CA SER A 210 -3.28 -2.61 3.06
C SER A 210 -3.90 -2.84 4.45
N ILE A 211 -3.51 -2.06 5.47
CA ILE A 211 -4.12 -2.09 6.80
C ILE A 211 -5.58 -1.63 6.70
N ILE A 212 -5.81 -0.42 6.17
CA ILE A 212 -7.15 0.16 5.99
C ILE A 212 -8.06 -0.78 5.16
N GLN A 213 -7.51 -1.40 4.10
CA GLN A 213 -8.27 -2.34 3.27
C GLN A 213 -8.81 -3.50 4.09
N ARG A 214 -8.01 -4.08 4.99
CA ARG A 214 -8.46 -5.18 5.86
C ARG A 214 -9.42 -4.74 6.96
N ASP A 215 -9.15 -3.58 7.58
CA ASP A 215 -9.89 -3.08 8.74
C ASP A 215 -11.27 -2.52 8.36
N LEU A 216 -11.40 -1.95 7.16
CA LEU A 216 -12.64 -1.37 6.65
C LEU A 216 -13.36 -2.25 5.61
N ASP A 217 -12.76 -3.36 5.21
CA ASP A 217 -13.26 -4.26 4.16
C ASP A 217 -13.63 -3.50 2.88
N VAL A 218 -12.69 -2.70 2.35
CA VAL A 218 -12.87 -1.82 1.19
C VAL A 218 -11.65 -1.84 0.30
N GLU A 219 -11.80 -1.74 -1.02
CA GLU A 219 -10.63 -1.61 -1.90
C GLU A 219 -9.88 -0.30 -1.65
N CYS A 220 -8.55 -0.39 -1.50
CA CYS A 220 -7.65 0.74 -1.30
C CYS A 220 -6.63 0.79 -2.44
N VAL A 221 -6.91 1.59 -3.45
CA VAL A 221 -6.00 1.80 -4.59
C VAL A 221 -4.81 2.64 -4.14
N ASN A 222 -3.62 2.07 -4.23
CA ASN A 222 -2.38 2.73 -3.85
C ASN A 222 -1.71 3.38 -5.07
N LEU A 223 -1.78 4.71 -5.16
CA LEU A 223 -1.07 5.54 -6.13
C LEU A 223 0.02 6.38 -5.43
N GLY A 224 0.75 5.77 -4.49
CA GLY A 224 1.96 6.31 -3.91
C GLY A 224 3.16 6.11 -4.85
N PHE A 225 3.92 7.16 -5.11
CA PHE A 225 5.07 7.15 -6.01
C PHE A 225 6.27 7.80 -5.35
N SER A 226 7.26 7.00 -4.97
CA SER A 226 8.46 7.44 -4.24
C SER A 226 9.22 8.53 -5.02
N GLY A 227 9.29 9.74 -4.43
CA GLY A 227 9.92 10.91 -5.06
C GLY A 227 9.08 11.56 -6.18
N GLU A 228 7.93 10.97 -6.58
CA GLU A 228 7.20 11.36 -7.78
C GLU A 228 5.73 11.74 -7.55
N GLY A 229 5.26 11.75 -6.31
CA GLY A 229 3.94 12.28 -5.96
C GLY A 229 3.89 13.79 -6.02
N LYS A 230 3.90 14.36 -7.25
CA LYS A 230 4.12 15.79 -7.52
C LYS A 230 2.90 16.54 -8.05
N MET A 231 1.70 15.96 -7.92
CA MET A 231 0.44 16.56 -8.35
C MET A 231 0.39 16.88 -9.86
N ASP A 232 0.85 15.96 -10.70
CA ASP A 232 0.74 16.08 -12.16
C ASP A 232 -0.75 16.06 -12.59
N SER A 233 -1.15 17.00 -13.42
CA SER A 233 -2.55 17.12 -13.88
C SER A 233 -3.07 15.85 -14.57
N CYS A 234 -2.22 15.15 -15.33
CA CYS A 234 -2.58 13.88 -15.95
C CYS A 234 -2.92 12.80 -14.93
N MET A 235 -2.31 12.82 -13.74
CA MET A 235 -2.64 11.90 -12.66
C MET A 235 -4.02 12.20 -12.07
N ALA A 236 -4.38 13.48 -11.86
CA ALA A 236 -5.73 13.84 -11.42
C ALA A 236 -6.79 13.41 -12.44
N GLN A 237 -6.54 13.62 -13.74
CA GLN A 237 -7.40 13.16 -14.82
C GLN A 237 -7.58 11.65 -14.82
N ALA A 238 -6.47 10.90 -14.71
CA ALA A 238 -6.52 9.44 -14.64
C ALA A 238 -7.28 8.95 -13.39
N MET A 239 -7.01 9.53 -12.21
CA MET A 239 -7.72 9.18 -10.97
C MET A 239 -9.23 9.38 -11.10
N ALA A 240 -9.66 10.43 -11.80
CA ALA A 240 -11.07 10.69 -12.04
C ALA A 240 -11.77 9.64 -12.92
N THR A 241 -11.03 8.82 -13.69
CA THR A 241 -11.59 7.72 -14.50
C THR A 241 -11.81 6.44 -13.70
N ILE A 242 -11.24 6.33 -12.49
CA ILE A 242 -11.41 5.12 -11.66
C ILE A 242 -12.89 5.01 -11.27
N PRO A 243 -13.53 3.86 -11.52
CA PRO A 243 -14.93 3.67 -11.16
C PRO A 243 -15.09 3.47 -9.65
N ASP A 244 -16.29 3.79 -9.14
CA ASP A 244 -16.73 3.46 -7.78
C ASP A 244 -15.87 4.07 -6.66
N VAL A 245 -15.26 5.23 -6.90
CA VAL A 245 -14.45 5.93 -5.90
C VAL A 245 -15.34 6.49 -4.80
N ALA A 246 -15.11 6.03 -3.56
CA ALA A 246 -15.78 6.53 -2.37
C ALA A 246 -15.11 7.79 -1.81
N ALA A 247 -13.77 7.89 -1.92
CA ALA A 247 -13.03 9.09 -1.57
C ALA A 247 -11.62 9.10 -2.19
N TYR A 248 -11.07 10.30 -2.40
CA TYR A 248 -9.66 10.54 -2.71
C TYR A 248 -8.92 10.98 -1.45
N ILE A 249 -7.75 10.39 -1.21
CA ILE A 249 -6.84 10.75 -0.12
C ILE A 249 -5.53 11.24 -0.73
N LEU A 250 -5.21 12.52 -0.54
CA LEU A 250 -4.11 13.21 -1.21
C LEU A 250 -3.03 13.58 -0.20
N ASP A 251 -1.86 12.91 -0.26
CA ASP A 251 -0.69 13.11 0.59
C ASP A 251 0.58 13.35 -0.25
N PRO A 252 0.63 14.42 -1.07
CA PRO A 252 1.73 14.67 -2.00
C PRO A 252 2.86 15.53 -1.40
N ILE A 253 2.62 16.26 -0.31
CA ILE A 253 3.47 17.34 0.21
C ILE A 253 4.94 16.92 0.41
N PRO A 254 5.26 15.70 0.93
CA PRO A 254 6.66 15.32 1.13
C PRO A 254 7.51 15.40 -0.15
N ASN A 255 6.94 15.17 -1.34
CA ASN A 255 7.65 15.26 -2.63
C ASN A 255 7.56 16.63 -3.33
N CYS A 256 6.77 17.55 -2.79
CA CYS A 256 6.59 18.88 -3.37
C CYS A 256 7.54 19.90 -2.73
N THR A 257 8.00 20.87 -3.51
CA THR A 257 8.60 22.10 -2.99
C THR A 257 7.53 23.02 -2.44
N LYS A 258 7.91 24.08 -1.69
CA LYS A 258 6.97 25.12 -1.26
C LYS A 258 6.24 25.75 -2.46
N ASP A 259 6.99 26.08 -3.53
CA ASP A 259 6.41 26.67 -4.74
C ASP A 259 5.43 25.72 -5.44
N MET A 260 5.70 24.41 -5.44
CA MET A 260 4.74 23.43 -5.95
C MET A 260 3.47 23.39 -5.08
N CYS A 261 3.61 23.41 -3.74
CA CYS A 261 2.45 23.46 -2.86
C CYS A 261 1.58 24.71 -3.12
N ASP A 262 2.17 25.85 -3.46
CA ASP A 262 1.44 27.07 -3.82
C ASP A 262 0.81 26.97 -5.24
N THR A 263 1.58 26.54 -6.24
CA THR A 263 1.20 26.74 -7.66
C THR A 263 0.39 25.59 -8.26
N VAL A 264 0.65 24.31 -7.87
CA VAL A 264 0.00 23.17 -8.55
C VAL A 264 -1.19 22.57 -7.76
N THR A 265 -1.25 22.79 -6.45
CA THR A 265 -2.28 22.16 -5.58
C THR A 265 -3.70 22.50 -6.02
N TYR A 266 -3.99 23.78 -6.22
CA TYR A 266 -5.32 24.23 -6.63
C TYR A 266 -5.78 23.52 -7.93
N GLY A 267 -4.94 23.57 -8.97
CA GLY A 267 -5.26 22.97 -10.26
C GLY A 267 -5.50 21.47 -10.18
N PHE A 268 -4.63 20.76 -9.46
CA PHE A 268 -4.73 19.30 -9.28
C PHE A 268 -6.04 18.89 -8.58
N VAL A 269 -6.36 19.52 -7.45
CA VAL A 269 -7.58 19.23 -6.70
C VAL A 269 -8.84 19.66 -7.47
N ASN A 270 -8.77 20.81 -8.16
CA ASN A 270 -9.91 21.32 -8.93
C ASN A 270 -10.26 20.41 -10.13
N ILE A 271 -9.29 19.75 -10.76
CA ILE A 271 -9.56 18.73 -11.79
C ILE A 271 -10.43 17.61 -11.20
N LEU A 272 -10.07 17.04 -10.05
CA LEU A 272 -10.85 16.00 -9.40
C LEU A 272 -12.26 16.49 -9.03
N ARG A 273 -12.37 17.69 -8.46
CA ARG A 273 -13.67 18.28 -8.08
C ARG A 273 -14.58 18.58 -9.27
N THR A 274 -13.99 18.95 -10.40
CA THR A 274 -14.75 19.20 -11.64
C THR A 274 -15.24 17.93 -12.27
N LEU A 275 -14.40 16.89 -12.33
CA LEU A 275 -14.73 15.61 -12.98
C LEU A 275 -15.55 14.68 -12.09
N ARG A 276 -15.39 14.78 -10.76
CA ARG A 276 -16.06 13.93 -9.76
C ARG A 276 -16.54 14.78 -8.57
N PRO A 277 -17.51 15.69 -8.78
CA PRO A 277 -17.95 16.65 -7.76
C PRO A 277 -18.61 16.00 -6.54
N GLU A 278 -19.13 14.79 -6.69
CA GLU A 278 -19.79 14.01 -5.64
C GLU A 278 -18.81 13.31 -4.69
N VAL A 279 -17.54 13.11 -5.11
CA VAL A 279 -16.58 12.31 -4.35
C VAL A 279 -15.84 13.16 -3.32
N PRO A 280 -15.86 12.77 -2.03
CA PRO A 280 -15.07 13.43 -1.00
C PRO A 280 -13.57 13.40 -1.28
N ILE A 281 -12.89 14.51 -1.03
CA ILE A 281 -11.44 14.64 -1.14
C ILE A 281 -10.87 15.00 0.23
N PHE A 282 -9.93 14.21 0.70
CA PHE A 282 -9.14 14.45 1.91
C PHE A 282 -7.76 14.95 1.53
N MET A 283 -7.45 16.19 1.85
CA MET A 283 -6.13 16.78 1.71
C MET A 283 -5.36 16.53 3.00
N VAL A 284 -4.34 15.67 2.94
CA VAL A 284 -3.52 15.29 4.10
C VAL A 284 -2.30 16.19 4.17
N GLU A 285 -2.09 16.80 5.32
CA GLU A 285 -0.94 17.67 5.58
C GLU A 285 0.37 16.88 5.60
N GLY A 286 1.42 17.48 5.04
CA GLY A 286 2.74 16.86 5.01
C GLY A 286 3.34 16.73 6.41
N GLN A 287 3.89 15.58 6.69
CA GLN A 287 4.52 15.26 7.99
C GLN A 287 5.66 16.21 8.33
N MET A 288 5.81 16.46 9.61
CA MET A 288 7.03 17.05 10.17
C MET A 288 8.09 15.97 10.35
N TYR A 289 9.28 16.17 9.78
CA TYR A 289 10.39 15.24 10.00
C TYR A 289 10.77 15.18 11.49
N SER A 290 11.15 14.01 12.00
CA SER A 290 11.42 13.82 13.43
C SER A 290 12.45 14.79 14.01
N TYR A 291 13.40 15.22 13.19
CA TYR A 291 14.44 16.17 13.52
C TYR A 291 14.11 17.63 13.17
N ALA A 292 12.94 17.90 12.58
CA ALA A 292 12.62 19.21 12.01
C ALA A 292 12.73 20.35 13.04
N LYS A 293 12.21 20.17 14.26
CA LYS A 293 12.24 21.20 15.30
C LYS A 293 13.65 21.57 15.77
N TYR A 294 14.63 20.72 15.51
CA TYR A 294 16.03 20.97 15.87
C TYR A 294 16.88 21.50 14.72
N SER A 295 16.30 21.62 13.52
CA SER A 295 16.95 22.14 12.32
C SER A 295 16.48 23.58 12.06
N GLY A 296 17.42 24.51 11.94
CA GLY A 296 17.09 25.89 11.58
C GLY A 296 16.38 26.02 10.23
N PHE A 297 16.63 25.09 9.31
CA PHE A 297 15.98 25.08 8.00
C PHE A 297 14.62 24.37 8.02
N TYR A 298 14.56 23.13 8.49
CA TYR A 298 13.34 22.33 8.39
C TYR A 298 12.24 22.76 9.36
N SER A 299 12.60 23.43 10.47
CA SER A 299 11.63 24.02 11.41
C SER A 299 10.77 25.12 10.78
N GLU A 300 11.26 25.77 9.72
CA GLU A 300 10.55 26.81 8.99
C GLU A 300 10.02 26.29 7.64
N TYR A 301 10.82 25.50 6.92
CA TYR A 301 10.51 25.06 5.56
C TYR A 301 9.32 24.10 5.49
N LEU A 302 9.20 23.13 6.41
CA LEU A 302 8.08 22.17 6.39
C LEU A 302 6.74 22.83 6.74
N PRO A 303 6.64 23.65 7.80
CA PRO A 303 5.43 24.46 8.03
C PRO A 303 5.07 25.36 6.86
N ALA A 304 6.06 25.98 6.21
CA ALA A 304 5.80 26.85 5.04
C ALA A 304 5.18 26.06 3.86
N LYS A 305 5.61 24.81 3.60
CA LYS A 305 4.95 23.93 2.62
C LYS A 305 3.50 23.65 2.99
N ASN A 306 3.27 23.26 4.25
CA ASN A 306 1.95 22.95 4.76
C ASN A 306 1.02 24.17 4.70
N ASN A 307 1.53 25.37 5.01
CA ASN A 307 0.76 26.60 4.92
C ASN A 307 0.33 26.93 3.49
N GLU A 308 1.18 26.76 2.47
CA GLU A 308 0.77 26.96 1.07
C GLU A 308 -0.26 25.92 0.62
N TYR A 309 -0.12 24.66 1.07
CA TYR A 309 -1.11 23.64 0.78
C TYR A 309 -2.45 23.91 1.44
N HIS A 310 -2.43 24.34 2.70
CA HIS A 310 -3.62 24.76 3.46
C HIS A 310 -4.29 26.01 2.88
N LYS A 311 -3.53 27.00 2.45
CA LYS A 311 -4.04 28.19 1.75
C LYS A 311 -4.82 27.80 0.48
N ASN A 312 -4.31 26.85 -0.30
CA ASN A 312 -5.02 26.32 -1.46
C ASN A 312 -6.29 25.53 -1.07
N TYR A 313 -6.27 24.79 0.05
CA TYR A 313 -7.47 24.18 0.61
C TYR A 313 -8.54 25.23 0.93
N LEU A 314 -8.19 26.30 1.64
CA LEU A 314 -9.15 27.37 1.98
C LEU A 314 -9.73 28.05 0.74
N LYS A 315 -8.90 28.31 -0.28
CA LYS A 315 -9.36 28.85 -1.56
C LYS A 315 -10.35 27.92 -2.26
N LEU A 316 -10.02 26.65 -2.39
CA LEU A 316 -10.89 25.63 -2.95
C LEU A 316 -12.20 25.46 -2.17
N LYS A 317 -12.13 25.60 -0.84
CA LYS A 317 -13.28 25.53 0.06
C LYS A 317 -14.20 26.74 -0.09
N ALA A 318 -13.63 27.92 -0.31
CA ALA A 318 -14.38 29.15 -0.58
C ALA A 318 -15.11 29.08 -1.94
N ASP A 319 -14.49 28.52 -2.96
CA ASP A 319 -15.10 28.35 -4.29
C ASP A 319 -16.26 27.33 -4.27
N ASN A 320 -16.13 26.25 -3.49
CA ASN A 320 -17.18 25.27 -3.24
C ASN A 320 -16.94 24.56 -1.89
N PRO A 321 -17.81 24.74 -0.89
CA PRO A 321 -17.61 24.20 0.47
C PRO A 321 -17.82 22.69 0.58
N ASN A 322 -18.37 22.02 -0.44
CA ASN A 322 -18.78 20.63 -0.34
C ASN A 322 -17.62 19.65 -0.64
N ASN A 323 -17.68 18.48 -0.02
CA ASN A 323 -16.84 17.30 -0.35
C ASN A 323 -15.32 17.56 -0.33
N LEU A 324 -14.85 18.53 0.46
CA LEU A 324 -13.43 18.83 0.63
C LEU A 324 -13.09 18.92 2.12
N TYR A 325 -12.10 18.15 2.55
CA TYR A 325 -11.70 18.01 3.94
C TYR A 325 -10.18 18.13 4.07
N TYR A 326 -9.70 18.58 5.23
CA TYR A 326 -8.29 18.71 5.52
C TYR A 326 -7.94 17.90 6.78
N ILE A 327 -6.88 17.12 6.72
CA ILE A 327 -6.38 16.30 7.82
C ILE A 327 -4.99 16.79 8.17
N THR A 328 -4.80 17.25 9.42
CA THR A 328 -3.49 17.74 9.88
C THR A 328 -2.51 16.61 10.11
N CYS A 329 -1.22 16.90 10.02
CA CYS A 329 -0.15 15.94 10.32
C CYS A 329 0.04 15.66 11.82
N LYS A 330 -0.74 16.31 12.69
CA LYS A 330 -0.67 16.08 14.12
C LYS A 330 -0.98 14.62 14.45
N ASP A 331 -0.08 13.99 15.21
CA ASP A 331 -0.16 12.60 15.66
C ASP A 331 -0.25 11.56 14.53
N LEU A 332 0.10 11.94 13.29
CA LEU A 332 -0.02 11.08 12.11
C LEU A 332 0.88 9.83 12.18
N TYR A 333 2.01 9.92 12.88
CA TYR A 333 2.99 8.83 13.00
C TYR A 333 3.23 8.37 14.44
N GLY A 334 2.27 8.65 15.30
CA GLY A 334 2.34 8.32 16.72
C GLY A 334 3.21 9.27 17.53
N PRO A 335 3.28 9.03 18.85
CA PRO A 335 4.05 9.85 19.77
C PRO A 335 5.56 9.63 19.57
N ASN A 336 6.36 10.65 19.92
CA ASN A 336 7.83 10.57 20.02
C ASN A 336 8.58 10.25 18.72
N ASN A 337 7.92 10.30 17.55
CA ASN A 337 8.50 10.02 16.22
C ASN A 337 9.09 8.58 16.06
N GLU A 338 8.76 7.63 16.95
CA GLU A 338 9.21 6.24 16.88
C GLU A 338 8.63 5.48 15.68
N GLY A 339 7.63 6.05 15.01
CA GLY A 339 7.01 5.48 13.81
C GLY A 339 7.84 5.59 12.54
N THR A 340 9.11 6.02 12.59
CA THR A 340 9.94 6.23 11.40
C THR A 340 11.27 5.49 11.47
N VAL A 341 11.84 5.12 10.31
CA VAL A 341 13.14 4.47 10.18
C VAL A 341 14.29 5.48 10.14
N ASP A 342 14.08 6.59 9.44
CA ASP A 342 15.11 7.60 9.12
C ASP A 342 14.66 9.04 9.46
N GLY A 343 13.59 9.16 10.26
CA GLY A 343 12.97 10.43 10.60
C GLY A 343 11.93 10.91 9.60
N ILE A 344 11.69 10.14 8.52
CA ILE A 344 10.77 10.47 7.41
C ILE A 344 9.89 9.27 7.05
N HIS A 345 10.50 8.14 6.67
CA HIS A 345 9.80 6.96 6.18
C HIS A 345 9.31 6.08 7.33
N LEU A 346 8.10 5.55 7.17
CA LEU A 346 7.40 4.88 8.26
C LEU A 346 7.91 3.44 8.50
N THR A 347 8.00 3.06 9.76
CA THR A 347 8.02 1.66 10.20
C THR A 347 6.60 1.09 10.23
N ASP A 348 6.44 -0.20 10.50
CA ASP A 348 5.12 -0.84 10.62
C ASP A 348 4.22 -0.16 11.66
N ILE A 349 4.78 0.28 12.79
CA ILE A 349 4.01 1.00 13.81
C ILE A 349 3.59 2.39 13.31
N GLY A 350 4.45 3.06 12.53
CA GLY A 350 4.12 4.33 11.90
C GLY A 350 2.98 4.17 10.89
N PHE A 351 2.99 3.12 10.07
CA PHE A 351 1.90 2.81 9.14
C PHE A 351 0.60 2.48 9.88
N TRP A 352 0.69 1.79 11.00
CA TRP A 352 -0.48 1.52 11.83
C TRP A 352 -1.08 2.83 12.39
N TRP A 353 -0.25 3.73 12.93
CA TRP A 353 -0.72 5.06 13.38
C TRP A 353 -1.33 5.87 12.24
N TYR A 354 -0.70 5.87 11.07
CA TYR A 354 -1.22 6.54 9.88
C TYR A 354 -2.60 6.01 9.49
N ALA A 355 -2.78 4.69 9.45
CA ALA A 355 -4.07 4.07 9.18
C ALA A 355 -5.12 4.48 10.22
N GLN A 356 -4.79 4.35 11.52
CA GLN A 356 -5.70 4.73 12.61
C GLN A 356 -6.12 6.21 12.59
N LYS A 357 -5.23 7.10 12.15
CA LYS A 357 -5.54 8.53 11.96
C LYS A 357 -6.58 8.75 10.85
N LEU A 358 -6.50 7.99 9.76
CA LEU A 358 -7.39 8.16 8.61
C LEU A 358 -8.73 7.41 8.76
N GLU A 359 -8.73 6.27 9.44
CA GLU A 359 -9.92 5.40 9.53
C GLU A 359 -11.22 6.09 9.97
N PRO A 360 -11.25 6.97 10.99
CA PRO A 360 -12.50 7.64 11.39
C PRO A 360 -13.15 8.43 10.25
N TYR A 361 -12.35 9.08 9.42
CA TYR A 361 -12.83 9.84 8.26
C TYR A 361 -13.37 8.91 7.16
N LEU A 362 -12.62 7.85 6.87
CA LEU A 362 -12.96 6.88 5.83
C LEU A 362 -14.18 6.05 6.21
N ARG A 363 -14.28 5.66 7.48
CA ARG A 363 -15.45 4.97 8.02
C ARG A 363 -16.69 5.83 7.91
N ALA A 364 -16.60 7.13 8.25
CA ALA A 364 -17.72 8.05 8.10
C ALA A 364 -18.23 8.14 6.65
N VAL A 365 -17.31 8.11 5.65
CA VAL A 365 -17.68 8.06 4.22
C VAL A 365 -18.43 6.76 3.89
N LEU A 366 -17.95 5.61 4.37
CA LEU A 366 -18.58 4.32 4.10
C LEU A 366 -19.97 4.19 4.73
N ASP A 367 -20.12 4.72 5.93
CA ASP A 367 -21.34 4.62 6.73
C ASP A 367 -22.33 5.76 6.43
N GLY A 368 -21.94 6.76 5.61
CA GLY A 368 -22.78 7.93 5.28
C GLY A 368 -23.05 8.81 6.49
N THR A 369 -22.16 8.81 7.49
CA THR A 369 -22.24 9.64 8.67
C THR A 369 -21.47 10.94 8.51
N PRO A 370 -21.71 11.99 9.34
CA PRO A 370 -20.95 13.23 9.27
C PRO A 370 -19.43 12.99 9.39
N ILE A 371 -18.68 13.49 8.42
CA ILE A 371 -17.22 13.36 8.39
C ILE A 371 -16.61 14.23 9.49
N PRO A 372 -15.74 13.69 10.36
CA PRO A 372 -15.06 14.47 11.38
C PRO A 372 -14.27 15.64 10.79
N GLN A 373 -14.17 16.73 11.52
CA GLN A 373 -13.34 17.88 11.16
C GLN A 373 -12.44 18.24 12.35
N GLU A 374 -11.18 18.49 12.07
CA GLU A 374 -10.26 18.94 13.10
C GLU A 374 -10.48 20.44 13.41
N PRO A 375 -10.32 20.85 14.68
CA PRO A 375 -10.47 22.26 15.06
C PRO A 375 -9.46 23.15 14.31
N GLY A 376 -9.92 24.33 13.88
CA GLY A 376 -9.06 25.36 13.27
C GLY A 376 -8.60 25.08 11.83
N VAL A 377 -9.02 23.96 11.19
CA VAL A 377 -8.60 23.67 9.80
C VAL A 377 -9.26 24.58 8.76
N ASN A 378 -10.35 25.24 9.12
CA ASN A 378 -11.04 26.20 8.24
C ASN A 378 -10.58 27.65 8.47
N ASP A 379 -9.65 27.88 9.39
CA ASP A 379 -9.13 29.22 9.70
C ASP A 379 -7.77 29.43 9.00
N PRO A 380 -7.46 30.64 8.53
CA PRO A 380 -6.14 30.99 8.02
C PRO A 380 -5.06 30.79 9.08
N ARG A 381 -3.89 30.30 8.65
CA ARG A 381 -2.70 30.07 9.50
C ARG A 381 -1.67 31.17 9.30
#